data_ae4ca009f54d0063aa6229bada493b11
#
_entry.id   ae4ca009f54d0063aa6229bada493b11
#
_cell.length_a   1.000
_cell.length_b   1.000
_cell.length_c   1.000
_cell.angle_alpha   90.00
_cell.angle_beta   90.00
_cell.angle_gamma   90.00
#
_symmetry.space_group_name_H-M   'P 1'
#
loop_
_entity.id
_entity.type
_entity.pdbx_description
1 polymer ?
#
loop_
_entity_poly.entity_id
_entity_poly.type
_entity_poly.pdbx_seq_one_letter_code
_entity_poly.pdbx_strand_id
1 'polypeptide(L)'
;MKQRRIRCLAAAAFVLLFLGAAWFTGCDLSLMWSRRDHLTDIAAKMFPPDWGFLGKVLPLLWATIQMSITGTFLGAVLSIPAAMACAASLPGPGPVKKAVRFCIQVLRSFPALILALLATFFLGIGSFAGTAAITVYTFAIMTRLTYEDIESAPQGPYLALRAMGAASAQAFFRSTLPEILPAYLTNALYLLEGNVRHSAILGYVGAGGIGLLLNEKVSWREYDKVGTILLLLFAVVYLMEHLSTWLTRL
;
A
#
# COMPACT_ATOMS: atom_id res chain seq x y z
N MET A 1 40.12 -13.96 -15.84
CA MET A 1 40.14 -15.03 -14.82
C MET A 1 39.82 -14.50 -13.40
N LYS A 2 40.36 -13.36 -12.97
CA LYS A 2 40.17 -12.78 -11.64
C LYS A 2 38.69 -12.44 -11.32
N GLN A 3 37.94 -11.80 -12.23
CA GLN A 3 36.52 -11.48 -12.05
C GLN A 3 35.60 -12.71 -11.91
N ARG A 4 35.90 -13.78 -12.61
CA ARG A 4 35.13 -15.04 -12.53
C ARG A 4 35.32 -15.71 -11.17
N ARG A 5 36.55 -15.68 -10.62
CA ARG A 5 36.83 -16.18 -9.27
C ARG A 5 36.12 -15.36 -8.19
N ILE A 6 36.10 -14.02 -8.32
CA ILE A 6 35.40 -13.13 -7.37
C ILE A 6 33.88 -13.40 -7.39
N ARG A 7 33.28 -13.57 -8.57
CA ARG A 7 31.85 -13.93 -8.70
C ARG A 7 31.53 -15.30 -8.09
N CYS A 8 32.39 -16.30 -8.32
CA CYS A 8 32.22 -17.62 -7.70
C CYS A 8 32.36 -17.57 -6.17
N LEU A 9 33.34 -16.80 -5.64
CA LEU A 9 33.49 -16.62 -4.19
C LEU A 9 32.32 -15.87 -3.58
N ALA A 10 31.81 -14.82 -4.23
CA ALA A 10 30.65 -14.09 -3.79
C ALA A 10 29.38 -14.97 -3.79
N ALA A 11 29.17 -15.78 -4.83
CA ALA A 11 28.07 -16.73 -4.89
C ALA A 11 28.19 -17.81 -3.81
N ALA A 12 29.38 -18.35 -3.56
CA ALA A 12 29.61 -19.32 -2.50
C ALA A 12 29.37 -18.70 -1.11
N ALA A 13 29.85 -17.48 -0.87
CA ALA A 13 29.57 -16.75 0.38
C ALA A 13 28.08 -16.50 0.59
N PHE A 14 27.36 -16.10 -0.47
CA PHE A 14 25.91 -15.92 -0.41
C PHE A 14 25.17 -17.21 -0.06
N VAL A 15 25.53 -18.34 -0.70
CA VAL A 15 24.95 -19.65 -0.40
C VAL A 15 25.24 -20.09 1.03
N LEU A 16 26.47 -19.88 1.51
CA LEU A 16 26.85 -20.19 2.89
C LEU A 16 26.08 -19.35 3.91
N LEU A 17 25.91 -18.05 3.64
CA LEU A 17 25.09 -17.17 4.47
C LEU A 17 23.62 -17.59 4.48
N PHE A 18 23.08 -17.97 3.31
CA PHE A 18 21.72 -18.47 3.20
C PHE A 18 21.51 -19.77 3.98
N LEU A 19 22.40 -20.73 3.83
CA LEU A 19 22.35 -22.01 4.55
C LEU A 19 22.53 -21.80 6.06
N GLY A 20 23.45 -20.93 6.47
CA GLY A 20 23.64 -20.54 7.86
C GLY A 20 22.41 -19.86 8.46
N ALA A 21 21.77 -18.95 7.72
CA ALA A 21 20.52 -18.33 8.14
C ALA A 21 19.38 -19.35 8.23
N ALA A 22 19.24 -20.23 7.27
CA ALA A 22 18.24 -21.30 7.26
C ALA A 22 18.41 -22.24 8.45
N TRP A 23 19.65 -22.60 8.78
CA TRP A 23 19.96 -23.43 9.96
C TRP A 23 19.66 -22.69 11.28
N PHE A 24 20.05 -21.42 11.37
CA PHE A 24 19.81 -20.59 12.57
C PHE A 24 18.32 -20.33 12.83
N THR A 25 17.53 -20.15 11.75
CA THR A 25 16.06 -19.94 11.85
C THR A 25 15.27 -21.23 12.04
N GLY A 26 15.93 -22.40 12.09
CA GLY A 26 15.26 -23.68 12.20
C GLY A 26 14.39 -24.03 10.99
N CYS A 27 14.75 -23.53 9.80
CA CYS A 27 14.04 -23.83 8.56
C CYS A 27 14.26 -25.29 8.17
N ASP A 28 13.34 -26.14 8.62
CA ASP A 28 13.36 -27.58 8.35
C ASP A 28 12.49 -27.92 7.13
N LEU A 29 13.16 -28.08 5.98
CA LEU A 29 12.50 -28.47 4.74
C LEU A 29 11.86 -29.86 4.82
N SER A 30 12.39 -30.75 5.69
CA SER A 30 11.82 -32.07 5.90
C SER A 30 10.45 -31.98 6.60
N LEU A 31 10.30 -31.00 7.51
CA LEU A 31 9.04 -30.70 8.19
C LEU A 31 7.99 -30.17 7.21
N MET A 32 8.39 -29.31 6.27
CA MET A 32 7.49 -28.85 5.20
C MET A 32 7.02 -30.02 4.34
N TRP A 33 7.92 -30.93 3.99
CA TRP A 33 7.58 -32.08 3.17
C TRP A 33 6.68 -33.08 3.90
N SER A 34 6.94 -33.33 5.19
CA SER A 34 6.13 -34.22 6.02
C SER A 34 4.73 -33.68 6.33
N ARG A 35 4.56 -32.33 6.31
CA ARG A 35 3.26 -31.67 6.54
C ARG A 35 2.50 -31.28 5.27
N ARG A 36 2.97 -31.70 4.09
CA ARG A 36 2.30 -31.39 2.81
C ARG A 36 0.83 -31.84 2.81
N ASP A 37 0.52 -32.97 3.48
CA ASP A 37 -0.82 -33.52 3.51
C ASP A 37 -1.79 -32.59 4.28
N HIS A 38 -1.31 -31.90 5.32
CA HIS A 38 -2.09 -30.85 6.01
C HIS A 38 -2.39 -29.64 5.13
N LEU A 39 -1.44 -29.24 4.26
CA LEU A 39 -1.67 -28.14 3.31
C LEU A 39 -2.71 -28.52 2.26
N THR A 40 -2.62 -29.74 1.73
CA THR A 40 -3.60 -30.27 0.76
C THR A 40 -4.99 -30.44 1.39
N ASP A 41 -5.07 -30.89 2.64
CA ASP A 41 -6.32 -31.01 3.39
C ASP A 41 -7.00 -29.66 3.63
N ILE A 42 -6.23 -28.63 4.02
CA ILE A 42 -6.77 -27.28 4.19
C ILE A 42 -7.25 -26.74 2.87
N ALA A 43 -6.44 -26.85 1.81
CA ALA A 43 -6.82 -26.42 0.47
C ALA A 43 -8.08 -27.14 -0.06
N ALA A 44 -8.17 -28.45 0.17
CA ALA A 44 -9.34 -29.23 -0.20
C ALA A 44 -10.61 -28.82 0.58
N LYS A 45 -10.47 -28.42 1.85
CA LYS A 45 -11.58 -27.92 2.67
C LYS A 45 -12.04 -26.50 2.25
N MET A 46 -11.20 -25.73 1.55
CA MET A 46 -11.58 -24.44 0.99
C MET A 46 -12.42 -24.58 -0.27
N PHE A 47 -12.46 -25.78 -0.88
CA PHE A 47 -13.24 -26.12 -2.06
C PHE A 47 -14.14 -27.33 -1.77
N PRO A 48 -15.46 -27.23 -2.08
CA PRO A 48 -16.18 -26.13 -2.71
C PRO A 48 -16.44 -24.96 -1.73
N PRO A 49 -16.42 -23.71 -2.22
CA PRO A 49 -16.75 -22.53 -1.41
C PRO A 49 -18.26 -22.55 -1.03
N ASP A 50 -18.55 -22.05 0.17
CA ASP A 50 -19.94 -21.89 0.63
C ASP A 50 -20.58 -20.64 0.01
N TRP A 51 -21.32 -20.85 -1.09
CA TRP A 51 -22.04 -19.77 -1.77
C TRP A 51 -23.21 -19.21 -0.95
N GLY A 52 -23.74 -19.96 0.02
CA GLY A 52 -24.78 -19.46 0.93
C GLY A 52 -24.26 -18.33 1.86
N PHE A 53 -22.95 -18.26 2.03
CA PHE A 53 -22.30 -17.25 2.87
C PHE A 53 -22.13 -15.87 2.21
N LEU A 54 -22.41 -15.74 0.91
CA LEU A 54 -22.28 -14.49 0.14
C LEU A 54 -23.00 -13.30 0.77
N GLY A 55 -24.20 -13.50 1.31
CA GLY A 55 -25.00 -12.44 1.93
C GLY A 55 -24.31 -11.75 3.10
N LYS A 56 -23.39 -12.45 3.80
CA LYS A 56 -22.59 -11.89 4.90
C LYS A 56 -21.27 -11.28 4.41
N VAL A 57 -20.69 -11.80 3.34
CA VAL A 57 -19.42 -11.36 2.80
C VAL A 57 -19.56 -10.05 2.02
N LEU A 58 -20.58 -9.92 1.17
CA LEU A 58 -20.75 -8.77 0.28
C LEU A 58 -20.83 -7.41 0.99
N PRO A 59 -21.59 -7.23 2.10
CA PRO A 59 -21.63 -5.95 2.80
C PRO A 59 -20.26 -5.55 3.37
N LEU A 60 -19.50 -6.51 3.92
CA LEU A 60 -18.18 -6.25 4.50
C LEU A 60 -17.11 -6.02 3.43
N LEU A 61 -17.23 -6.70 2.29
CA LEU A 61 -16.40 -6.46 1.12
C LEU A 61 -16.64 -5.04 0.57
N TRP A 62 -17.91 -4.62 0.48
CA TRP A 62 -18.28 -3.27 0.08
C TRP A 62 -17.74 -2.22 1.03
N ALA A 63 -17.86 -2.44 2.36
CA ALA A 63 -17.24 -1.57 3.37
C ALA A 63 -15.72 -1.46 3.18
N THR A 64 -15.05 -2.57 2.85
CA THR A 64 -13.60 -2.58 2.56
C THR A 64 -13.25 -1.72 1.35
N ILE A 65 -14.04 -1.80 0.28
CA ILE A 65 -13.85 -0.97 -0.93
C ILE A 65 -14.07 0.51 -0.58
N GLN A 66 -15.14 0.83 0.14
CA GLN A 66 -15.42 2.21 0.57
C GLN A 66 -14.30 2.81 1.43
N MET A 67 -13.80 2.05 2.41
CA MET A 67 -12.66 2.44 3.23
C MET A 67 -11.43 2.74 2.38
N SER A 68 -11.12 1.88 1.42
CA SER A 68 -9.96 2.01 0.55
C SER A 68 -10.08 3.21 -0.38
N ILE A 69 -11.24 3.42 -1.00
CA ILE A 69 -11.49 4.58 -1.87
C ILE A 69 -11.39 5.88 -1.06
N THR A 70 -12.12 5.96 0.06
CA THR A 70 -12.17 7.18 0.89
C THR A 70 -10.80 7.50 1.47
N GLY A 71 -10.11 6.49 2.02
CA GLY A 71 -8.78 6.67 2.61
C GLY A 71 -7.73 7.08 1.58
N THR A 72 -7.76 6.45 0.40
CA THR A 72 -6.84 6.80 -0.70
C THR A 72 -7.11 8.21 -1.21
N PHE A 73 -8.37 8.55 -1.43
CA PHE A 73 -8.75 9.90 -1.90
C PHE A 73 -8.33 11.00 -0.93
N LEU A 74 -8.65 10.85 0.36
CA LEU A 74 -8.26 11.83 1.39
C LEU A 74 -6.73 11.94 1.50
N GLY A 75 -6.03 10.81 1.54
CA GLY A 75 -4.57 10.79 1.61
C GLY A 75 -3.92 11.43 0.38
N ALA A 76 -4.44 11.16 -0.81
CA ALA A 76 -3.97 11.76 -2.04
C ALA A 76 -4.20 13.29 -2.03
N VAL A 77 -5.41 13.77 -1.77
CA VAL A 77 -5.71 15.21 -1.75
C VAL A 77 -4.82 15.97 -0.77
N LEU A 78 -4.65 15.44 0.45
CA LEU A 78 -3.79 16.04 1.46
C LEU A 78 -2.30 16.00 1.10
N SER A 79 -1.87 15.08 0.23
CA SER A 79 -0.48 14.96 -0.19
C SER A 79 0.01 16.12 -1.05
N ILE A 80 -0.87 16.77 -1.83
CA ILE A 80 -0.49 17.86 -2.74
C ILE A 80 0.12 19.06 -1.97
N PRO A 81 -0.57 19.67 -0.97
CA PRO A 81 0.00 20.78 -0.23
C PRO A 81 1.25 20.35 0.57
N ALA A 82 1.28 19.13 1.10
CA ALA A 82 2.44 18.62 1.81
C ALA A 82 3.64 18.42 0.86
N ALA A 83 3.42 17.92 -0.36
CA ALA A 83 4.46 17.79 -1.37
C ALA A 83 5.01 19.14 -1.82
N MET A 84 4.14 20.14 -2.00
CA MET A 84 4.58 21.52 -2.29
C MET A 84 5.47 22.07 -1.16
N ALA A 85 5.14 21.80 0.10
CA ALA A 85 5.94 22.19 1.25
C ALA A 85 7.29 21.43 1.33
N CYS A 86 7.36 20.22 0.76
CA CYS A 86 8.56 19.40 0.70
C CYS A 86 9.50 19.73 -0.46
N ALA A 87 8.95 20.09 -1.65
CA ALA A 87 9.71 20.19 -2.89
C ALA A 87 10.85 21.24 -2.78
N ALA A 88 12.08 20.83 -3.13
CA ALA A 88 13.25 21.73 -3.08
C ALA A 88 13.20 22.79 -4.18
N SER A 89 12.61 22.46 -5.33
CA SER A 89 12.44 23.34 -6.48
C SER A 89 11.46 24.49 -6.26
N LEU A 90 10.55 24.38 -5.28
CA LEU A 90 9.60 25.45 -4.95
C LEU A 90 10.16 26.36 -3.85
N PRO A 91 9.73 27.65 -3.76
CA PRO A 91 10.21 28.58 -2.74
C PRO A 91 9.74 28.14 -1.34
N GLY A 92 10.59 28.34 -0.34
CA GLY A 92 10.27 28.06 1.06
C GLY A 92 11.52 27.90 1.91
N PRO A 93 11.40 28.06 3.26
CA PRO A 93 12.55 27.96 4.16
C PRO A 93 13.10 26.52 4.17
N GLY A 94 14.40 26.39 3.92
CA GLY A 94 15.10 25.11 3.87
C GLY A 94 14.93 24.23 5.12
N PRO A 95 14.99 24.77 6.35
CA PRO A 95 14.75 24.01 7.57
C PRO A 95 13.34 23.40 7.64
N VAL A 96 12.29 24.14 7.23
CA VAL A 96 10.91 23.65 7.21
C VAL A 96 10.76 22.49 6.23
N LYS A 97 11.32 22.60 5.03
CA LYS A 97 11.31 21.51 4.03
C LYS A 97 11.96 20.25 4.60
N LYS A 98 13.12 20.39 5.23
CA LYS A 98 13.82 19.25 5.86
C LYS A 98 13.00 18.63 6.99
N ALA A 99 12.37 19.44 7.82
CA ALA A 99 11.52 18.95 8.91
C ALA A 99 10.31 18.19 8.40
N VAL A 100 9.58 18.74 7.40
CA VAL A 100 8.41 18.07 6.80
C VAL A 100 8.83 16.76 6.12
N ARG A 101 9.93 16.75 5.35
CA ARG A 101 10.47 15.52 4.75
C ARG A 101 10.82 14.47 5.80
N PHE A 102 11.42 14.89 6.89
CA PHE A 102 11.75 13.98 8.00
C PHE A 102 10.46 13.38 8.61
N CYS A 103 9.45 14.19 8.88
CA CYS A 103 8.15 13.69 9.39
C CYS A 103 7.51 12.69 8.43
N ILE A 104 7.49 12.99 7.13
CA ILE A 104 6.96 12.07 6.10
C ILE A 104 7.78 10.77 6.05
N GLN A 105 9.11 10.84 6.17
CA GLN A 105 9.97 9.66 6.19
C GLN A 105 9.72 8.79 7.41
N VAL A 106 9.51 9.40 8.58
CA VAL A 106 9.12 8.68 9.81
C VAL A 106 7.75 8.01 9.63
N LEU A 107 6.73 8.72 9.14
CA LEU A 107 5.41 8.12 8.88
C LEU A 107 5.48 6.92 7.92
N ARG A 108 6.31 6.99 6.89
CA ARG A 108 6.50 5.91 5.92
C ARG A 108 7.27 4.71 6.46
N SER A 109 8.01 4.87 7.55
CA SER A 109 8.70 3.74 8.19
C SER A 109 7.74 2.79 8.91
N PHE A 110 6.52 3.24 9.20
CA PHE A 110 5.50 2.40 9.82
C PHE A 110 4.75 1.57 8.77
N PRO A 111 4.70 0.24 8.92
CA PRO A 111 3.79 -0.59 8.13
C PRO A 111 2.32 -0.18 8.32
N ALA A 112 1.51 -0.34 7.27
CA ALA A 112 0.07 -0.01 7.32
C ALA A 112 -0.66 -0.68 8.50
N LEU A 113 -0.25 -1.91 8.86
CA LEU A 113 -0.81 -2.66 10.00
C LEU A 113 -0.59 -1.95 11.34
N ILE A 114 0.59 -1.36 11.56
CA ILE A 114 0.89 -0.61 12.79
C ILE A 114 0.07 0.68 12.83
N LEU A 115 -0.07 1.38 11.70
CA LEU A 115 -0.93 2.57 11.62
C LEU A 115 -2.40 2.22 11.91
N ALA A 116 -2.88 1.07 11.44
CA ALA A 116 -4.22 0.59 11.74
C ALA A 116 -4.39 0.23 13.22
N LEU A 117 -3.40 -0.43 13.84
CA LEU A 117 -3.42 -0.72 15.27
C LEU A 117 -3.48 0.57 16.10
N LEU A 118 -2.68 1.57 15.77
CA LEU A 118 -2.74 2.88 16.44
C LEU A 118 -4.09 3.55 16.21
N ALA A 119 -4.61 3.52 14.98
CA ALA A 119 -5.91 4.09 14.67
C ALA A 119 -7.04 3.40 15.45
N THR A 120 -7.04 2.07 15.56
CA THR A 120 -8.04 1.35 16.35
C THR A 120 -7.92 1.64 17.85
N PHE A 121 -6.71 1.87 18.35
CA PHE A 121 -6.51 2.24 19.75
C PHE A 121 -7.10 3.62 20.09
N PHE A 122 -6.94 4.61 19.20
CA PHE A 122 -7.43 5.98 19.45
C PHE A 122 -8.87 6.21 19.01
N LEU A 123 -9.31 5.59 17.92
CA LEU A 123 -10.62 5.84 17.30
C LEU A 123 -11.64 4.73 17.56
N GLY A 124 -11.22 3.64 18.19
CA GLY A 124 -12.04 2.45 18.41
C GLY A 124 -12.01 1.49 17.22
N ILE A 125 -12.56 0.28 17.45
CA ILE A 125 -12.65 -0.77 16.44
C ILE A 125 -13.70 -0.37 15.39
N GLY A 126 -13.39 -0.52 14.10
CA GLY A 126 -14.34 -0.30 13.01
C GLY A 126 -13.75 0.32 11.76
N SER A 127 -14.60 0.48 10.75
CA SER A 127 -14.22 0.97 9.41
C SER A 127 -13.65 2.39 9.42
N PHE A 128 -14.01 3.21 10.41
CA PHE A 128 -13.46 4.57 10.55
C PHE A 128 -11.95 4.54 10.88
N ALA A 129 -11.54 3.67 11.81
CA ALA A 129 -10.13 3.48 12.14
C ALA A 129 -9.33 2.97 10.93
N GLY A 130 -9.90 2.02 10.18
CA GLY A 130 -9.30 1.54 8.95
C GLY A 130 -9.14 2.62 7.88
N THR A 131 -10.17 3.44 7.67
CA THR A 131 -10.10 4.59 6.75
C THR A 131 -9.03 5.58 7.17
N ALA A 132 -8.94 5.92 8.46
CA ALA A 132 -7.91 6.82 8.98
C ALA A 132 -6.50 6.27 8.77
N ALA A 133 -6.28 4.99 9.05
CA ALA A 133 -4.99 4.33 8.82
C ALA A 133 -4.57 4.37 7.35
N ILE A 134 -5.49 4.03 6.43
CA ILE A 134 -5.26 4.09 4.99
C ILE A 134 -4.97 5.54 4.55
N THR A 135 -5.70 6.51 5.10
CA THR A 135 -5.47 7.94 4.80
C THR A 135 -4.05 8.36 5.15
N VAL A 136 -3.59 8.06 6.37
CA VAL A 136 -2.23 8.41 6.82
C VAL A 136 -1.16 7.68 6.01
N TYR A 137 -1.37 6.40 5.75
CA TYR A 137 -0.47 5.58 4.93
C TYR A 137 -0.33 6.15 3.51
N THR A 138 -1.47 6.39 2.85
CA THR A 138 -1.51 6.94 1.50
C THR A 138 -0.92 8.35 1.45
N PHE A 139 -1.28 9.21 2.41
CA PHE A 139 -0.72 10.55 2.54
C PHE A 139 0.80 10.55 2.58
N ALA A 140 1.40 9.68 3.41
CA ALA A 140 2.84 9.63 3.55
C ALA A 140 3.54 9.16 2.26
N ILE A 141 3.00 8.15 1.57
CA ILE A 141 3.58 7.64 0.32
C ILE A 141 3.38 8.63 -0.82
N MET A 142 2.13 9.11 -1.03
CA MET A 142 1.81 10.06 -2.09
C MET A 142 2.59 11.36 -1.95
N THR A 143 2.73 11.90 -0.73
CA THR A 143 3.53 13.11 -0.51
C THR A 143 4.96 12.93 -1.03
N ARG A 144 5.57 11.78 -0.78
CA ARG A 144 6.93 11.53 -1.27
C ARG A 144 6.97 11.42 -2.78
N LEU A 145 6.14 10.58 -3.39
CA LEU A 145 6.12 10.41 -4.83
C LEU A 145 5.87 11.75 -5.52
N THR A 146 4.90 12.51 -5.02
CA THR A 146 4.54 13.79 -5.60
C THR A 146 5.65 14.84 -5.49
N TYR A 147 6.37 14.95 -4.36
CA TYR A 147 7.47 15.92 -4.33
C TYR A 147 8.66 15.49 -5.18
N GLU A 148 8.93 14.19 -5.35
CA GLU A 148 9.92 13.67 -6.29
C GLU A 148 9.52 13.97 -7.75
N ASP A 149 8.25 13.83 -8.09
CA ASP A 149 7.71 14.21 -9.41
C ASP A 149 7.84 15.73 -9.64
N ILE A 150 7.51 16.58 -8.65
CA ILE A 150 7.70 18.04 -8.72
C ILE A 150 9.16 18.41 -8.96
N GLU A 151 10.10 17.74 -8.32
CA GLU A 151 11.54 18.02 -8.46
C GLU A 151 12.10 17.55 -9.80
N SER A 152 11.53 16.51 -10.40
CA SER A 152 11.92 15.98 -11.71
C SER A 152 11.28 16.72 -12.88
N ALA A 153 10.17 17.44 -12.64
CA ALA A 153 9.45 18.17 -13.68
C ALA A 153 10.27 19.33 -14.26
N PRO A 154 10.08 19.66 -15.56
CA PRO A 154 10.74 20.79 -16.19
C PRO A 154 10.42 22.11 -15.47
N GLN A 155 11.43 22.81 -14.96
CA GLN A 155 11.24 24.03 -14.18
C GLN A 155 11.03 25.30 -15.05
N GLY A 156 11.29 25.22 -16.35
CA GLY A 156 11.18 26.36 -17.28
C GLY A 156 9.82 27.04 -17.26
N PRO A 157 8.69 26.34 -17.46
CA PRO A 157 7.35 26.92 -17.43
C PRO A 157 7.00 27.57 -16.08
N TYR A 158 7.40 26.93 -14.98
CA TYR A 158 7.20 27.48 -13.64
C TYR A 158 7.95 28.81 -13.46
N LEU A 159 9.23 28.85 -13.82
CA LEU A 159 10.06 30.04 -13.70
C LEU A 159 9.58 31.19 -14.61
N ALA A 160 9.10 30.87 -15.81
CA ALA A 160 8.53 31.88 -16.73
C ALA A 160 7.30 32.56 -16.12
N LEU A 161 6.37 31.78 -15.52
CA LEU A 161 5.21 32.33 -14.83
C LEU A 161 5.62 33.18 -13.61
N ARG A 162 6.64 32.74 -12.87
CA ARG A 162 7.18 33.51 -11.75
C ARG A 162 7.80 34.84 -12.21
N ALA A 163 8.53 34.83 -13.31
CA ALA A 163 9.11 36.04 -13.89
C ALA A 163 8.06 37.04 -14.33
N MET A 164 6.87 36.59 -14.81
CA MET A 164 5.73 37.41 -15.12
C MET A 164 4.95 37.93 -13.89
N GLY A 165 5.42 37.66 -12.67
CA GLY A 165 4.81 38.12 -11.41
C GLY A 165 3.75 37.23 -10.82
N ALA A 166 3.52 36.02 -11.35
CA ALA A 166 2.57 35.08 -10.76
C ALA A 166 3.01 34.65 -9.33
N ALA A 167 2.06 34.47 -8.42
CA ALA A 167 2.34 33.88 -7.11
C ALA A 167 2.80 32.42 -7.25
N SER A 168 3.62 31.93 -6.29
CA SER A 168 4.19 30.57 -6.36
C SER A 168 3.13 29.48 -6.53
N ALA A 169 2.04 29.56 -5.79
CA ALA A 169 0.93 28.62 -5.92
C ALA A 169 0.26 28.71 -7.30
N GLN A 170 0.03 29.90 -7.83
CA GLN A 170 -0.57 30.07 -9.16
C GLN A 170 0.34 29.49 -10.25
N ALA A 171 1.65 29.75 -10.18
CA ALA A 171 2.62 29.18 -11.11
C ALA A 171 2.61 27.65 -11.03
N PHE A 172 2.61 27.08 -9.80
CA PHE A 172 2.55 25.64 -9.58
C PHE A 172 1.29 25.00 -10.19
N PHE A 173 0.11 25.50 -9.87
CA PHE A 173 -1.15 24.93 -10.36
C PHE A 173 -1.33 25.07 -11.88
N ARG A 174 -0.69 26.04 -12.53
CA ARG A 174 -0.83 26.28 -13.98
C ARG A 174 0.29 25.66 -14.81
N SER A 175 1.42 25.30 -14.24
CA SER A 175 2.54 24.69 -14.98
C SER A 175 2.92 23.31 -14.45
N THR A 176 3.36 23.22 -13.19
CA THR A 176 3.93 21.99 -12.64
C THR A 176 2.87 20.92 -12.39
N LEU A 177 1.72 21.29 -11.81
CA LEU A 177 0.67 20.32 -11.50
C LEU A 177 0.10 19.61 -12.75
N PRO A 178 -0.24 20.30 -13.86
CA PRO A 178 -0.67 19.62 -15.09
C PRO A 178 0.37 18.66 -15.66
N GLU A 179 1.65 18.98 -15.54
CA GLU A 179 2.76 18.14 -16.02
C GLU A 179 2.88 16.84 -15.22
N ILE A 180 2.77 16.91 -13.89
CA ILE A 180 2.89 15.74 -13.02
C ILE A 180 1.56 14.97 -12.83
N LEU A 181 0.43 15.55 -13.25
CA LEU A 181 -0.90 15.00 -12.98
C LEU A 181 -1.09 13.57 -13.50
N PRO A 182 -0.61 13.19 -14.69
CA PRO A 182 -0.72 11.79 -15.15
C PRO A 182 0.01 10.80 -14.23
N ALA A 183 1.23 11.13 -13.83
CA ALA A 183 2.01 10.31 -12.90
C ALA A 183 1.34 10.25 -11.52
N TYR A 184 0.85 11.38 -11.02
CA TYR A 184 0.13 11.48 -9.76
C TYR A 184 -1.13 10.60 -9.74
N LEU A 185 -1.95 10.63 -10.79
CA LEU A 185 -3.14 9.79 -10.90
C LEU A 185 -2.80 8.31 -11.00
N THR A 186 -1.76 7.96 -11.76
CA THR A 186 -1.25 6.59 -11.84
C THR A 186 -0.81 6.08 -10.46
N ASN A 187 -0.05 6.88 -9.72
CA ASN A 187 0.39 6.53 -8.36
C ASN A 187 -0.81 6.39 -7.39
N ALA A 188 -1.82 7.26 -7.50
CA ALA A 188 -3.02 7.18 -6.68
C ALA A 188 -3.84 5.91 -6.95
N LEU A 189 -4.00 5.53 -8.23
CA LEU A 189 -4.68 4.29 -8.62
C LEU A 189 -3.92 3.04 -8.15
N TYR A 190 -2.60 3.05 -8.30
CA TYR A 190 -1.74 1.97 -7.79
C TYR A 190 -1.87 1.79 -6.27
N LEU A 191 -1.90 2.91 -5.53
CA LEU A 191 -2.09 2.85 -4.08
C LEU A 191 -3.51 2.42 -3.71
N LEU A 192 -4.53 2.83 -4.46
CA LEU A 192 -5.90 2.38 -4.24
C LEU A 192 -6.01 0.85 -4.34
N GLU A 193 -5.45 0.26 -5.39
CA GLU A 193 -5.38 -1.20 -5.57
C GLU A 193 -4.67 -1.88 -4.39
N GLY A 194 -3.50 -1.37 -4.01
CA GLY A 194 -2.74 -1.86 -2.86
C GLY A 194 -3.53 -1.75 -1.55
N ASN A 195 -4.25 -0.65 -1.35
CA ASN A 195 -5.04 -0.40 -0.14
C ASN A 195 -6.23 -1.35 -0.01
N VAL A 196 -6.86 -1.78 -1.10
CA VAL A 196 -7.90 -2.83 -1.08
C VAL A 196 -7.34 -4.14 -0.54
N ARG A 197 -6.14 -4.54 -0.96
CA ARG A 197 -5.44 -5.72 -0.43
C ARG A 197 -5.05 -5.54 1.04
N HIS A 198 -4.48 -4.40 1.39
CA HIS A 198 -4.09 -4.09 2.78
C HIS A 198 -5.30 -4.10 3.71
N SER A 199 -6.46 -3.60 3.29
CA SER A 199 -7.68 -3.57 4.10
C SER A 199 -8.10 -4.96 4.60
N ALA A 200 -7.85 -6.00 3.83
CA ALA A 200 -8.10 -7.38 4.27
C ALA A 200 -7.22 -7.77 5.46
N ILE A 201 -5.98 -7.27 5.51
CA ILE A 201 -5.04 -7.53 6.61
C ILE A 201 -5.34 -6.61 7.81
N LEU A 202 -5.74 -5.35 7.57
CA LEU A 202 -6.06 -4.39 8.63
C LEU A 202 -7.22 -4.85 9.52
N GLY A 203 -8.12 -5.68 8.99
CA GLY A 203 -9.19 -6.30 9.76
C GLY A 203 -8.72 -7.18 10.91
N TYR A 204 -7.51 -7.77 10.83
CA TYR A 204 -6.94 -8.56 11.93
C TYR A 204 -6.67 -7.73 13.20
N VAL A 205 -6.47 -6.43 13.06
CA VAL A 205 -6.28 -5.50 14.19
C VAL A 205 -7.55 -4.71 14.51
N GLY A 206 -8.71 -5.16 14.01
CA GLY A 206 -9.99 -4.52 14.32
C GLY A 206 -10.34 -3.29 13.49
N ALA A 207 -9.61 -3.03 12.41
CA ALA A 207 -9.87 -1.90 11.51
C ALA A 207 -11.11 -2.09 10.60
N GLY A 208 -11.95 -3.07 10.89
CA GLY A 208 -13.21 -3.31 10.19
C GLY A 208 -13.05 -4.02 8.83
N GLY A 209 -14.13 -3.99 8.03
CA GLY A 209 -14.14 -4.57 6.69
C GLY A 209 -14.09 -6.09 6.67
N ILE A 210 -13.75 -6.64 5.49
CA ILE A 210 -13.74 -8.09 5.23
C ILE A 210 -12.68 -8.84 6.04
N GLY A 211 -11.60 -8.17 6.45
CA GLY A 211 -10.52 -8.79 7.20
C GLY A 211 -10.93 -9.24 8.60
N LEU A 212 -11.90 -8.56 9.22
CA LEU A 212 -12.44 -8.97 10.52
C LEU A 212 -13.19 -10.32 10.38
N LEU A 213 -14.00 -10.46 9.33
CA LEU A 213 -14.71 -11.70 9.03
C LEU A 213 -13.75 -12.83 8.66
N LEU A 214 -12.71 -12.51 7.89
CA LEU A 214 -11.67 -13.48 7.52
C LEU A 214 -10.97 -14.03 8.77
N ASN A 215 -10.54 -13.14 9.68
CA ASN A 215 -9.90 -13.53 10.95
C ASN A 215 -10.82 -14.41 11.81
N GLU A 216 -12.09 -14.05 11.91
CA GLU A 216 -13.10 -14.83 12.62
C GLU A 216 -13.19 -16.25 12.03
N LYS A 217 -13.37 -16.39 10.71
CA LYS A 217 -13.57 -17.70 10.07
C LYS A 217 -12.32 -18.56 10.07
N VAL A 218 -11.13 -17.96 9.94
CA VAL A 218 -9.85 -18.67 10.14
C VAL A 218 -9.71 -19.19 11.57
N SER A 219 -10.06 -18.39 12.57
CA SER A 219 -10.00 -18.77 13.98
C SER A 219 -10.95 -19.93 14.31
N TRP A 220 -12.13 -19.95 13.70
CA TRP A 220 -13.12 -21.03 13.84
C TRP A 220 -12.85 -22.22 12.93
N ARG A 221 -11.81 -22.18 12.06
CA ARG A 221 -11.45 -23.23 11.09
C ARG A 221 -12.57 -23.57 10.11
N GLU A 222 -13.44 -22.61 9.79
CA GLU A 222 -14.48 -22.71 8.78
C GLU A 222 -13.90 -22.45 7.39
N TYR A 223 -13.10 -23.40 6.88
CA TYR A 223 -12.29 -23.21 5.67
C TYR A 223 -13.11 -23.05 4.38
N ASP A 224 -14.30 -23.61 4.30
CA ASP A 224 -15.27 -23.43 3.22
C ASP A 224 -15.66 -21.94 3.06
N LYS A 225 -15.95 -21.27 4.18
CA LYS A 225 -16.25 -19.84 4.23
C LYS A 225 -15.02 -18.98 3.97
N VAL A 226 -13.85 -19.40 4.47
CA VAL A 226 -12.57 -18.76 4.16
C VAL A 226 -12.32 -18.80 2.66
N GLY A 227 -12.57 -19.92 1.99
CA GLY A 227 -12.48 -20.06 0.54
C GLY A 227 -13.36 -19.06 -0.20
N THR A 228 -14.62 -18.91 0.23
CA THR A 228 -15.56 -17.92 -0.34
C THR A 228 -15.03 -16.48 -0.20
N ILE A 229 -14.55 -16.12 0.99
CA ILE A 229 -14.00 -14.77 1.26
C ILE A 229 -12.80 -14.48 0.36
N LEU A 230 -11.85 -15.42 0.27
CA LEU A 230 -10.64 -15.26 -0.52
C LEU A 230 -10.91 -15.18 -2.02
N LEU A 231 -11.84 -15.97 -2.54
CA LEU A 231 -12.26 -15.91 -3.95
C LEU A 231 -12.88 -14.57 -4.30
N LEU A 232 -13.77 -14.05 -3.46
CA LEU A 232 -14.40 -12.75 -3.69
C LEU A 232 -13.39 -11.61 -3.59
N LEU A 233 -12.48 -11.66 -2.61
CA LEU A 233 -11.43 -10.69 -2.46
C LEU A 233 -10.48 -10.72 -3.67
N PHE A 234 -10.12 -11.90 -4.16
CA PHE A 234 -9.33 -12.06 -5.37
C PHE A 234 -10.06 -11.46 -6.59
N ALA A 235 -11.35 -11.76 -6.75
CA ALA A 235 -12.14 -11.23 -7.86
C ALA A 235 -12.18 -9.68 -7.84
N VAL A 236 -12.37 -9.07 -6.67
CA VAL A 236 -12.38 -7.60 -6.52
C VAL A 236 -11.00 -7.00 -6.81
N VAL A 237 -9.93 -7.56 -6.26
CA VAL A 237 -8.56 -7.09 -6.52
C VAL A 237 -8.23 -7.19 -8.00
N TYR A 238 -8.55 -8.30 -8.64
CA TYR A 238 -8.35 -8.51 -10.08
C TYR A 238 -9.12 -7.50 -10.93
N LEU A 239 -10.38 -7.22 -10.55
CA LEU A 239 -11.20 -6.21 -11.23
C LEU A 239 -10.63 -4.81 -11.08
N MET A 240 -10.16 -4.45 -9.88
CA MET A 240 -9.52 -3.16 -9.60
C MET A 240 -8.22 -2.98 -10.37
N GLU A 241 -7.39 -4.03 -10.47
CA GLU A 241 -6.16 -4.03 -11.26
C GLU A 241 -6.45 -3.80 -12.76
N HIS A 242 -7.45 -4.49 -13.30
CA HIS A 242 -7.85 -4.31 -14.70
C HIS A 242 -8.41 -2.90 -14.96
N LEU A 243 -9.23 -2.39 -14.05
CA LEU A 243 -9.78 -1.04 -14.15
C LEU A 243 -8.68 0.03 -14.06
N SER A 244 -7.75 -0.13 -13.12
CA SER A 244 -6.59 0.75 -12.96
C SER A 244 -5.72 0.77 -14.22
N THR A 245 -5.39 -0.41 -14.76
CA THR A 245 -4.60 -0.54 -15.99
C THR A 245 -5.31 0.06 -17.21
N TRP A 246 -6.62 -0.06 -17.29
CA TRP A 246 -7.39 0.54 -18.38
C TRP A 246 -7.40 2.07 -18.27
N LEU A 247 -7.61 2.62 -17.09
CA LEU A 247 -7.62 4.07 -16.83
C LEU A 247 -6.24 4.71 -17.08
N THR A 248 -5.14 4.01 -16.81
CA THR A 248 -3.78 4.54 -17.02
C THR A 248 -3.32 4.48 -18.49
N ARG A 249 -4.05 3.78 -19.35
CA ARG A 249 -3.77 3.71 -20.80
C ARG A 249 -4.53 4.76 -21.62
N LEU A 250 -5.49 5.46 -21.02
CA LEU A 250 -6.23 6.57 -21.62
C LEU A 250 -5.48 7.89 -21.44
#